data_dc4dbf4f1fe7b61b29c4c0b12e63a733
#
_entry.id   dc4dbf4f1fe7b61b29c4c0b12e63a733
#
_cell.length_a   1.000
_cell.length_b   1.000
_cell.length_c   1.000
_cell.angle_alpha   90.00
_cell.angle_beta   90.00
_cell.angle_gamma   90.00
#
_symmetry.space_group_name_H-M   'P 1'
#
loop_
_entity.id
_entity.type
_entity.pdbx_description
1 polymer ?
#
loop_
_entity_poly.entity_id
_entity_poly.type
_entity_poly.pdbx_seq_one_letter_code
_entity_poly.pdbx_strand_id
1 'polypeptide(L)'
;MRDLQVISRTYPSGFKAKVIIRPDFYKKFMGIIVDFGGSDPQKLSGGAHFLEHKLYAKKSGDISYKFENLNASTNAFTSYNETMFYAEFINHWRQVLPLLFELVGTTYFTEENVTKESQIIAQELAMYQDDPSWQVNHDLLQKMYPNTKLAEDLTGTQSALNEMNPDILKDIYQKNYYSENLEFVACGGFTVGQAKNILIEVGKLQEYYFSQNNKKIIKNPPTLASATKDTTIKGDVSIPLVGVGIRFPSLLLMAKKLGLNPTELQILLQMMLQIRLGSSSSWFEAAQRREVINSPLSIDVTYTRQGSFATIIGASNKPKKLIEEIKLQITFGQILQSSFNLQKKDYIARNIRELDQIDDLAIEEAELALDNEKREDILNKVQTISFSEFCQIYEKILGESDIFTTILESEV
;
A
#
# COMPACT_ATOMS: atom_id res chain seq x y z
N MET A 1 -23.88 -4.52 11.84
CA MET A 1 -22.68 -5.36 11.67
C MET A 1 -22.43 -6.07 13.00
N ARG A 2 -21.97 -7.34 13.02
CA ARG A 2 -21.46 -7.91 14.28
C ARG A 2 -20.19 -7.15 14.62
N ASP A 3 -20.12 -6.58 15.83
CA ASP A 3 -18.90 -5.92 16.29
C ASP A 3 -17.75 -6.92 16.32
N LEU A 4 -16.61 -6.55 15.76
CA LEU A 4 -15.41 -7.38 15.83
C LEU A 4 -14.95 -7.43 17.28
N GLN A 5 -14.72 -8.65 17.80
CA GLN A 5 -14.15 -8.78 19.12
C GLN A 5 -12.64 -8.60 19.03
N VAL A 6 -12.15 -7.42 19.41
CA VAL A 6 -10.72 -7.06 19.39
C VAL A 6 -10.20 -6.94 20.82
N ILE A 7 -9.04 -7.54 21.07
CA ILE A 7 -8.29 -7.34 22.32
C ILE A 7 -6.95 -6.72 21.93
N SER A 8 -6.65 -5.53 22.44
CA SER A 8 -5.42 -4.79 22.14
C SER A 8 -4.61 -4.47 23.39
N ARG A 9 -3.33 -4.20 23.18
CA ARG A 9 -2.41 -3.78 24.23
C ARG A 9 -1.32 -2.88 23.64
N THR A 10 -1.02 -1.77 24.34
CA THR A 10 0.19 -0.99 24.12
C THR A 10 1.16 -1.28 25.28
N TYR A 11 2.41 -1.60 24.95
CA TYR A 11 3.45 -1.92 25.92
C TYR A 11 4.24 -0.66 26.31
N PRO A 12 4.98 -0.68 27.45
CA PRO A 12 5.77 0.46 27.88
C PRO A 12 6.83 0.91 26.87
N SER A 13 7.27 0.00 25.99
CA SER A 13 8.20 0.27 24.89
C SER A 13 7.58 1.07 23.72
N GLY A 14 6.27 1.31 23.74
CA GLY A 14 5.52 1.88 22.62
C GLY A 14 5.03 0.84 21.58
N PHE A 15 5.51 -0.41 21.67
CA PHE A 15 5.04 -1.49 20.79
C PHE A 15 3.53 -1.71 20.98
N LYS A 16 2.79 -1.83 19.89
CA LYS A 16 1.35 -2.06 19.90
C LYS A 16 1.03 -3.49 19.45
N ALA A 17 -0.02 -4.07 19.99
CA ALA A 17 -0.50 -5.38 19.57
C ALA A 17 -2.02 -5.47 19.63
N LYS A 18 -2.63 -6.14 18.65
CA LYS A 18 -4.06 -6.46 18.64
C LYS A 18 -4.32 -7.89 18.21
N VAL A 19 -5.38 -8.48 18.74
CA VAL A 19 -5.91 -9.78 18.32
C VAL A 19 -7.38 -9.62 18.00
N ILE A 20 -7.75 -9.92 16.75
CA ILE A 20 -9.10 -9.88 16.20
C ILE A 20 -9.64 -11.32 16.25
N ILE A 21 -10.64 -11.53 17.08
CA ILE A 21 -11.20 -12.87 17.33
C ILE A 21 -12.31 -13.16 16.33
N ARG A 22 -12.10 -14.20 15.52
CA ARG A 22 -13.04 -14.70 14.51
C ARG A 22 -13.29 -16.20 14.76
N PRO A 23 -14.12 -16.56 15.74
CA PRO A 23 -14.24 -17.94 16.24
C PRO A 23 -14.80 -18.92 15.22
N ASP A 24 -15.50 -18.43 14.19
CA ASP A 24 -16.08 -19.24 13.14
C ASP A 24 -15.06 -19.67 12.06
N PHE A 25 -13.78 -19.22 12.18
CA PHE A 25 -12.71 -19.56 11.25
C PHE A 25 -11.71 -20.54 11.85
N TYR A 26 -11.23 -21.49 11.03
CA TYR A 26 -10.09 -22.35 11.40
C TYR A 26 -8.76 -21.68 11.10
N LYS A 27 -8.68 -20.92 9.99
CA LYS A 27 -7.50 -20.16 9.57
C LYS A 27 -7.14 -19.11 10.63
N LYS A 28 -5.86 -18.90 10.80
CA LYS A 28 -5.28 -17.87 11.66
C LYS A 28 -4.19 -17.15 10.92
N PHE A 29 -4.13 -15.86 11.14
CA PHE A 29 -3.14 -14.94 10.63
C PHE A 29 -2.40 -14.30 11.81
N MET A 30 -1.09 -14.14 11.69
CA MET A 30 -0.27 -13.31 12.56
C MET A 30 0.70 -12.50 11.72
N GLY A 31 0.80 -11.19 11.97
CA GLY A 31 1.70 -10.30 11.25
C GLY A 31 2.37 -9.30 12.17
N ILE A 32 3.54 -8.81 11.74
CA ILE A 32 4.24 -7.66 12.28
C ILE A 32 4.37 -6.65 11.15
N ILE A 33 3.77 -5.48 11.32
CA ILE A 33 3.90 -4.34 10.42
C ILE A 33 4.91 -3.34 10.98
N VAL A 34 5.73 -2.80 10.10
CA VAL A 34 6.76 -1.81 10.39
C VAL A 34 6.37 -0.50 9.73
N ASP A 35 6.32 0.59 10.48
CA ASP A 35 6.06 1.95 9.99
C ASP A 35 7.27 2.49 9.20
N PHE A 36 7.65 1.76 8.15
CA PHE A 36 8.74 2.07 7.23
C PHE A 36 8.52 1.36 5.89
N GLY A 37 8.48 2.11 4.80
CA GLY A 37 8.25 1.62 3.45
C GLY A 37 9.18 2.26 2.41
N GLY A 38 8.89 1.99 1.14
CA GLY A 38 9.75 2.40 0.02
C GLY A 38 9.83 3.90 -0.19
N SER A 39 8.79 4.68 0.17
CA SER A 39 8.80 6.14 0.03
C SER A 39 9.46 6.88 1.20
N ASP A 40 9.75 6.20 2.29
CA ASP A 40 10.37 6.82 3.45
C ASP A 40 11.86 7.19 3.21
N PRO A 41 12.40 8.17 3.93
CA PRO A 41 13.81 8.55 3.82
C PRO A 41 14.75 7.37 4.08
N GLN A 42 15.52 7.00 3.08
CA GLN A 42 16.49 5.92 3.14
C GLN A 42 17.72 6.24 2.27
N LYS A 43 18.87 5.66 2.63
CA LYS A 43 20.15 5.96 2.00
C LYS A 43 20.18 5.58 0.51
N LEU A 44 19.70 4.39 0.20
CA LEU A 44 19.58 3.86 -1.15
C LEU A 44 18.11 3.56 -1.48
N SER A 45 17.74 3.69 -2.75
CA SER A 45 16.45 3.29 -3.28
C SER A 45 16.25 1.78 -3.11
N GLY A 46 15.02 1.35 -2.79
CA GLY A 46 14.71 -0.06 -2.61
C GLY A 46 15.25 -0.69 -1.32
N GLY A 47 15.82 0.11 -0.40
CA GLY A 47 16.39 -0.44 0.84
C GLY A 47 15.37 -1.12 1.75
N ALA A 48 14.12 -0.63 1.81
CA ALA A 48 13.04 -1.25 2.57
C ALA A 48 12.70 -2.63 2.00
N HIS A 49 12.49 -2.73 0.70
CA HIS A 49 12.22 -3.98 -0.02
C HIS A 49 13.40 -4.97 0.06
N PHE A 50 14.63 -4.48 -0.13
CA PHE A 50 15.81 -5.31 0.04
C PHE A 50 15.91 -5.92 1.44
N LEU A 51 15.61 -5.11 2.46
CA LEU A 51 15.62 -5.57 3.84
C LEU A 51 14.53 -6.61 4.10
N GLU A 52 13.36 -6.45 3.49
CA GLU A 52 12.28 -7.44 3.53
C GLU A 52 12.80 -8.82 3.08
N HIS A 53 13.39 -8.92 1.90
CA HIS A 53 13.99 -10.16 1.39
C HIS A 53 15.06 -10.71 2.34
N LYS A 54 15.93 -9.85 2.86
CA LYS A 54 17.06 -10.29 3.68
C LYS A 54 16.70 -10.76 5.06
N LEU A 55 15.54 -10.38 5.60
CA LEU A 55 15.11 -10.84 6.90
C LEU A 55 14.68 -12.32 6.91
N TYR A 56 14.41 -12.93 5.77
CA TYR A 56 14.21 -14.39 5.68
C TYR A 56 15.51 -15.18 5.86
N ALA A 57 16.66 -14.60 5.50
CA ALA A 57 17.95 -15.26 5.67
C ALA A 57 18.40 -15.26 7.15
N LYS A 58 18.68 -16.44 7.68
CA LYS A 58 19.24 -16.65 9.02
C LYS A 58 20.56 -17.42 8.95
N LYS A 59 21.33 -17.43 10.02
CA LYS A 59 22.56 -18.23 10.10
C LYS A 59 22.31 -19.73 9.89
N SER A 60 21.11 -20.20 10.22
CA SER A 60 20.67 -21.60 10.04
C SER A 60 20.08 -21.90 8.67
N GLY A 61 20.03 -20.96 7.75
CA GLY A 61 19.36 -21.06 6.45
C GLY A 61 18.10 -20.17 6.37
N ASP A 62 17.26 -20.39 5.37
CA ASP A 62 16.00 -19.66 5.22
C ASP A 62 14.99 -20.04 6.32
N ILE A 63 14.42 -19.03 6.97
CA ILE A 63 13.47 -19.27 8.08
C ILE A 63 12.13 -19.83 7.62
N SER A 64 11.76 -19.67 6.34
CA SER A 64 10.51 -20.18 5.78
C SER A 64 10.32 -21.66 6.02
N TYR A 65 11.40 -22.45 5.94
CA TYR A 65 11.37 -23.88 6.22
C TYR A 65 10.91 -24.22 7.65
N LYS A 66 11.16 -23.33 8.63
CA LYS A 66 10.67 -23.55 9.99
C LYS A 66 9.16 -23.37 10.07
N PHE A 67 8.58 -22.46 9.29
CA PHE A 67 7.13 -22.28 9.19
C PHE A 67 6.47 -23.45 8.46
N GLU A 68 7.05 -23.89 7.34
CA GLU A 68 6.56 -25.04 6.57
C GLU A 68 6.48 -26.32 7.41
N ASN A 69 7.46 -26.56 8.28
CA ASN A 69 7.47 -27.69 9.21
C ASN A 69 6.31 -27.64 10.23
N LEU A 70 5.67 -26.49 10.41
CA LEU A 70 4.49 -26.28 11.24
C LEU A 70 3.18 -26.24 10.42
N ASN A 71 3.24 -26.56 9.13
CA ASN A 71 2.15 -26.36 8.17
C ASN A 71 1.64 -24.90 8.22
N ALA A 72 2.55 -23.95 8.33
CA ALA A 72 2.32 -22.52 8.21
C ALA A 72 2.98 -22.00 6.93
N SER A 73 2.31 -21.10 6.22
CA SER A 73 2.92 -20.28 5.17
C SER A 73 3.38 -18.97 5.76
N THR A 74 4.46 -18.40 5.23
CA THR A 74 4.91 -17.05 5.58
C THR A 74 5.14 -16.25 4.32
N ASN A 75 4.83 -14.95 4.39
CA ASN A 75 5.05 -14.01 3.30
C ASN A 75 5.32 -12.63 3.88
N ALA A 76 5.74 -11.70 3.02
CA ALA A 76 5.94 -10.30 3.35
C ALA A 76 5.60 -9.42 2.15
N PHE A 77 5.43 -8.13 2.38
CA PHE A 77 5.36 -7.11 1.34
C PHE A 77 5.92 -5.79 1.85
N THR A 78 6.43 -5.01 0.91
CA THR A 78 6.82 -3.61 1.11
C THR A 78 5.95 -2.72 0.25
N SER A 79 5.30 -1.73 0.87
CA SER A 79 4.57 -0.69 0.18
C SER A 79 5.28 0.67 0.29
N TYR A 80 4.59 1.75 -0.05
CA TYR A 80 5.17 3.10 0.07
C TYR A 80 5.42 3.50 1.53
N ASN A 81 4.53 3.14 2.45
CA ASN A 81 4.54 3.63 3.83
C ASN A 81 5.00 2.59 4.87
N GLU A 82 4.89 1.29 4.55
CA GLU A 82 5.11 0.19 5.49
C GLU A 82 5.77 -1.02 4.84
N THR A 83 6.29 -1.89 5.70
CA THR A 83 6.68 -3.27 5.37
C THR A 83 5.97 -4.21 6.34
N MET A 84 5.39 -5.29 5.86
CA MET A 84 4.71 -6.26 6.70
C MET A 84 5.26 -7.67 6.50
N PHE A 85 5.45 -8.39 7.58
CA PHE A 85 5.81 -9.82 7.62
C PHE A 85 4.70 -10.57 8.29
N TYR A 86 4.24 -11.68 7.71
CA TYR A 86 3.12 -12.42 8.25
C TYR A 86 3.22 -13.92 8.04
N ALA A 87 2.43 -14.65 8.83
CA ALA A 87 2.24 -16.09 8.69
C ALA A 87 0.77 -16.44 8.76
N GLU A 88 0.39 -17.42 7.94
CA GLU A 88 -0.93 -18.02 7.90
C GLU A 88 -0.85 -19.49 8.31
N PHE A 89 -1.75 -19.93 9.19
CA PHE A 89 -1.71 -21.27 9.76
C PHE A 89 -3.06 -21.67 10.33
N ILE A 90 -3.20 -22.94 10.69
CA ILE A 90 -4.38 -23.47 11.40
C ILE A 90 -4.05 -23.72 12.87
N ASN A 91 -2.92 -24.37 13.12
CA ASN A 91 -2.52 -24.84 14.45
C ASN A 91 -1.15 -24.27 14.84
N HIS A 92 -0.66 -24.63 16.03
CA HIS A 92 0.71 -24.36 16.48
C HIS A 92 1.07 -22.87 16.69
N TRP A 93 0.10 -22.02 17.02
CA TRP A 93 0.35 -20.59 17.22
C TRP A 93 1.49 -20.29 18.22
N ARG A 94 1.70 -21.17 19.22
CA ARG A 94 2.79 -21.01 20.21
C ARG A 94 4.18 -21.19 19.62
N GLN A 95 4.29 -21.92 18.51
CA GLN A 95 5.54 -22.09 17.77
C GLN A 95 5.65 -21.03 16.66
N VAL A 96 4.55 -20.71 15.97
CA VAL A 96 4.52 -19.71 14.89
C VAL A 96 4.84 -18.30 15.40
N LEU A 97 4.28 -17.90 16.55
CA LEU A 97 4.50 -16.58 17.11
C LEU A 97 5.98 -16.25 17.36
N PRO A 98 6.76 -17.09 18.06
CA PRO A 98 8.20 -16.82 18.23
C PRO A 98 8.99 -16.82 16.90
N LEU A 99 8.60 -17.66 15.94
CA LEU A 99 9.24 -17.66 14.61
C LEU A 99 9.00 -16.35 13.86
N LEU A 100 7.81 -15.78 13.96
CA LEU A 100 7.51 -14.47 13.35
C LEU A 100 8.37 -13.36 13.98
N PHE A 101 8.56 -13.38 15.29
CA PHE A 101 9.47 -12.45 15.98
C PHE A 101 10.94 -12.70 15.63
N GLU A 102 11.37 -13.97 15.49
CA GLU A 102 12.72 -14.31 15.01
C GLU A 102 12.92 -13.80 13.57
N LEU A 103 11.91 -13.96 12.68
CA LEU A 103 11.93 -13.48 11.31
C LEU A 103 12.25 -11.98 11.26
N VAL A 104 11.49 -11.16 11.98
CA VAL A 104 11.62 -9.70 11.95
C VAL A 104 12.76 -9.19 12.84
N GLY A 105 13.01 -9.84 13.97
CA GLY A 105 13.90 -9.35 15.02
C GLY A 105 15.35 -9.83 14.93
N THR A 106 15.69 -10.74 14.01
CA THR A 106 17.05 -11.28 13.88
C THR A 106 17.62 -11.04 12.48
N THR A 107 18.73 -10.35 12.40
CA THR A 107 19.43 -10.05 11.15
C THR A 107 20.62 -11.00 10.91
N TYR A 108 20.83 -11.34 9.64
CA TYR A 108 22.02 -12.08 9.20
C TYR A 108 22.45 -11.56 7.83
N PHE A 109 23.30 -10.54 7.82
CA PHE A 109 23.82 -9.89 6.62
C PHE A 109 25.31 -10.19 6.46
N THR A 110 25.67 -10.88 5.36
CA THR A 110 27.05 -11.12 4.93
C THR A 110 27.21 -10.59 3.52
N GLU A 111 28.44 -10.25 3.12
CA GLU A 111 28.71 -9.80 1.74
C GLU A 111 28.18 -10.81 0.70
N GLU A 112 28.40 -12.11 0.93
CA GLU A 112 27.94 -13.16 0.04
C GLU A 112 26.41 -13.17 -0.12
N ASN A 113 25.67 -13.16 1.00
CA ASN A 113 24.21 -13.27 0.93
C ASN A 113 23.53 -11.96 0.46
N VAL A 114 24.13 -10.80 0.67
CA VAL A 114 23.67 -9.53 0.14
C VAL A 114 23.90 -9.44 -1.35
N THR A 115 25.10 -9.81 -1.84
CA THR A 115 25.42 -9.85 -3.28
C THR A 115 24.49 -10.80 -4.04
N LYS A 116 24.22 -11.98 -3.48
CA LYS A 116 23.28 -12.93 -4.08
C LYS A 116 21.87 -12.34 -4.19
N GLU A 117 21.40 -11.68 -3.15
CA GLU A 117 20.06 -11.06 -3.14
C GLU A 117 19.95 -9.90 -4.12
N SER A 118 21.01 -9.07 -4.25
CA SER A 118 21.04 -8.01 -5.26
C SER A 118 20.79 -8.54 -6.68
N GLN A 119 21.28 -9.74 -6.99
CA GLN A 119 21.05 -10.38 -8.30
C GLN A 119 19.60 -10.83 -8.47
N ILE A 120 18.98 -11.36 -7.40
CA ILE A 120 17.59 -11.80 -7.41
C ILE A 120 16.66 -10.59 -7.60
N ILE A 121 16.85 -9.54 -6.82
CA ILE A 121 16.05 -8.32 -6.91
C ILE A 121 16.28 -7.59 -8.26
N ALA A 122 17.49 -7.64 -8.82
CA ALA A 122 17.75 -7.11 -10.16
C ALA A 122 16.95 -7.83 -11.25
N GLN A 123 16.74 -9.14 -11.13
CA GLN A 123 15.89 -9.90 -12.05
C GLN A 123 14.40 -9.54 -11.86
N GLU A 124 13.98 -9.35 -10.62
CA GLU A 124 12.62 -8.90 -10.32
C GLU A 124 12.35 -7.49 -10.88
N LEU A 125 13.29 -6.55 -10.69
CA LEU A 125 13.21 -5.22 -11.27
C LEU A 125 13.11 -5.28 -12.80
N ALA A 126 13.92 -6.10 -13.46
CA ALA A 126 13.86 -6.28 -14.91
C ALA A 126 12.49 -6.82 -15.36
N MET A 127 11.92 -7.77 -14.63
CA MET A 127 10.57 -8.30 -14.91
C MET A 127 9.49 -7.21 -14.81
N TYR A 128 9.56 -6.33 -13.81
CA TYR A 128 8.64 -5.19 -13.71
C TYR A 128 8.84 -4.19 -14.85
N GLN A 129 10.08 -3.90 -15.23
CA GLN A 129 10.39 -2.97 -16.31
C GLN A 129 9.87 -3.44 -17.68
N ASP A 130 9.66 -4.73 -17.87
CA ASP A 130 9.06 -5.32 -19.08
C ASP A 130 7.52 -5.20 -19.08
N ASP A 131 6.87 -4.86 -17.94
CA ASP A 131 5.41 -4.66 -17.87
C ASP A 131 5.01 -3.28 -18.41
N PRO A 132 4.21 -3.21 -19.49
CA PRO A 132 3.74 -1.94 -20.06
C PRO A 132 2.96 -1.07 -19.08
N SER A 133 2.17 -1.65 -18.18
CA SER A 133 1.41 -0.91 -17.17
C SER A 133 2.34 -0.29 -16.13
N TRP A 134 3.38 -1.02 -15.73
CA TRP A 134 4.43 -0.50 -14.86
C TRP A 134 5.17 0.67 -15.53
N GLN A 135 5.56 0.55 -16.81
CA GLN A 135 6.25 1.62 -17.54
C GLN A 135 5.44 2.93 -17.54
N VAL A 136 4.14 2.84 -17.82
CA VAL A 136 3.23 3.99 -17.80
C VAL A 136 3.11 4.58 -16.39
N ASN A 137 2.93 3.74 -15.38
CA ASN A 137 2.80 4.19 -13.99
C ASN A 137 4.09 4.85 -13.48
N HIS A 138 5.23 4.25 -13.79
CA HIS A 138 6.56 4.76 -13.41
C HIS A 138 6.84 6.13 -14.03
N ASP A 139 6.57 6.30 -15.35
CA ASP A 139 6.72 7.60 -16.03
C ASP A 139 5.78 8.66 -15.44
N LEU A 140 4.55 8.30 -15.08
CA LEU A 140 3.64 9.22 -14.38
C LEU A 140 4.19 9.64 -13.02
N LEU A 141 4.70 8.70 -12.22
CA LEU A 141 5.26 9.00 -10.89
C LEU A 141 6.52 9.87 -10.99
N GLN A 142 7.39 9.62 -11.95
CA GLN A 142 8.57 10.47 -12.19
C GLN A 142 8.19 11.91 -12.52
N LYS A 143 7.08 12.13 -13.22
CA LYS A 143 6.56 13.47 -13.53
C LYS A 143 5.83 14.12 -12.37
N MET A 144 5.00 13.34 -11.67
CA MET A 144 4.26 13.87 -10.53
C MET A 144 5.17 14.20 -9.34
N TYR A 145 6.24 13.44 -9.14
CA TYR A 145 7.12 13.53 -7.96
C TYR A 145 8.62 13.53 -8.32
N PRO A 146 9.09 14.40 -9.23
CA PRO A 146 10.47 14.38 -9.70
C PRO A 146 11.46 14.54 -8.53
N ASN A 147 12.53 13.73 -8.56
CA ASN A 147 13.60 13.73 -7.56
C ASN A 147 13.14 13.36 -6.13
N THR A 148 12.09 12.57 -6.01
CA THR A 148 11.58 12.05 -4.73
C THR A 148 11.61 10.53 -4.69
N LYS A 149 11.47 9.94 -3.50
CA LYS A 149 11.36 8.49 -3.35
C LYS A 149 10.09 7.89 -3.97
N LEU A 150 9.05 8.68 -4.19
CA LEU A 150 7.85 8.25 -4.92
C LEU A 150 8.09 8.08 -6.42
N ALA A 151 9.09 8.78 -6.99
CA ALA A 151 9.48 8.62 -8.39
C ALA A 151 10.39 7.41 -8.62
N GLU A 152 10.95 6.82 -7.56
CA GLU A 152 11.79 5.63 -7.61
C GLU A 152 10.93 4.37 -7.48
N ASP A 153 11.37 3.27 -8.07
CA ASP A 153 10.71 1.98 -7.89
C ASP A 153 10.87 1.46 -6.46
N LEU A 154 9.87 0.74 -5.94
CA LEU A 154 9.93 0.14 -4.61
C LEU A 154 11.05 -0.91 -4.49
N THR A 155 11.35 -1.62 -5.58
CA THR A 155 12.49 -2.57 -5.67
C THR A 155 13.83 -1.86 -5.75
N GLY A 156 13.84 -0.55 -6.02
CA GLY A 156 15.02 0.29 -6.15
C GLY A 156 15.46 0.50 -7.60
N THR A 157 16.73 0.87 -7.75
CA THR A 157 17.39 1.04 -9.05
C THR A 157 18.57 0.09 -9.16
N GLN A 158 18.99 -0.25 -10.38
CA GLN A 158 20.18 -1.08 -10.60
C GLN A 158 21.44 -0.51 -9.92
N SER A 159 21.61 0.81 -9.93
CA SER A 159 22.72 1.46 -9.23
C SER A 159 22.65 1.25 -7.72
N ALA A 160 21.48 1.44 -7.12
CA ALA A 160 21.28 1.23 -5.69
C ALA A 160 21.51 -0.24 -5.27
N LEU A 161 21.06 -1.19 -6.09
CA LEU A 161 21.28 -2.62 -5.85
C LEU A 161 22.77 -2.97 -5.88
N ASN A 162 23.56 -2.37 -6.77
CA ASN A 162 25.00 -2.58 -6.87
C ASN A 162 25.79 -1.99 -5.68
N GLU A 163 25.24 -0.96 -5.04
CA GLU A 163 25.87 -0.29 -3.89
C GLU A 163 25.43 -0.90 -2.54
N MET A 164 24.37 -1.75 -2.55
CA MET A 164 23.83 -2.35 -1.34
C MET A 164 24.86 -3.28 -0.69
N ASN A 165 25.02 -3.14 0.62
CA ASN A 165 25.97 -3.92 1.40
C ASN A 165 25.46 -4.14 2.84
N PRO A 166 26.10 -5.05 3.63
CA PRO A 166 25.66 -5.37 4.98
C PRO A 166 25.56 -4.18 5.92
N ASP A 167 26.45 -3.19 5.82
CA ASP A 167 26.47 -2.05 6.74
C ASP A 167 25.32 -1.08 6.43
N ILE A 168 24.96 -0.89 5.17
CA ILE A 168 23.78 -0.11 4.77
C ILE A 168 22.50 -0.78 5.28
N LEU A 169 22.36 -2.10 5.12
CA LEU A 169 21.19 -2.84 5.61
C LEU A 169 21.07 -2.80 7.14
N LYS A 170 22.19 -2.91 7.85
CA LYS A 170 22.21 -2.76 9.33
C LYS A 170 21.76 -1.36 9.75
N ASP A 171 22.22 -0.32 9.05
CA ASP A 171 21.85 1.07 9.35
C ASP A 171 20.35 1.29 9.12
N ILE A 172 19.78 0.78 7.99
CA ILE A 172 18.35 0.84 7.71
C ILE A 172 17.57 0.09 8.80
N TYR A 173 17.98 -1.12 9.15
CA TYR A 173 17.32 -1.93 10.18
C TYR A 173 17.32 -1.22 11.53
N GLN A 174 18.47 -0.78 12.00
CA GLN A 174 18.61 -0.13 13.32
C GLN A 174 17.80 1.18 13.44
N LYS A 175 17.63 1.89 12.33
CA LYS A 175 16.86 3.15 12.31
C LYS A 175 15.36 2.95 12.30
N ASN A 176 14.87 1.84 11.76
CA ASN A 176 13.45 1.67 11.48
C ASN A 176 12.78 0.52 12.24
N TYR A 177 13.54 -0.52 12.65
CA TYR A 177 12.99 -1.71 13.32
C TYR A 177 13.19 -1.62 14.84
N TYR A 178 12.42 -0.77 15.49
CA TYR A 178 12.41 -0.57 16.94
C TYR A 178 10.97 -0.60 17.48
N SER A 179 10.81 -0.88 18.76
CA SER A 179 9.50 -1.22 19.36
C SER A 179 8.36 -0.25 19.02
N GLU A 180 8.58 1.06 19.11
CA GLU A 180 7.54 2.08 18.87
C GLU A 180 7.11 2.15 17.40
N ASN A 181 7.96 1.66 16.47
CA ASN A 181 7.74 1.69 15.03
C ASN A 181 7.11 0.40 14.47
N LEU A 182 6.76 -0.53 15.37
CA LEU A 182 6.20 -1.83 15.01
C LEU A 182 4.86 -2.07 15.69
N GLU A 183 3.97 -2.75 14.96
CA GLU A 183 2.72 -3.25 15.52
C GLU A 183 2.53 -4.73 15.16
N PHE A 184 2.04 -5.51 16.13
CA PHE A 184 1.63 -6.89 15.93
C PHE A 184 0.11 -6.98 15.74
N VAL A 185 -0.32 -7.74 14.76
CA VAL A 185 -1.72 -8.09 14.53
C VAL A 185 -1.90 -9.59 14.45
N ALA A 186 -2.98 -10.10 15.05
CA ALA A 186 -3.44 -11.45 14.80
C ALA A 186 -4.93 -11.44 14.49
N CYS A 187 -5.38 -12.27 13.55
CA CYS A 187 -6.78 -12.40 13.19
C CYS A 187 -7.12 -13.89 12.97
N GLY A 188 -8.33 -14.31 13.34
CA GLY A 188 -8.82 -15.67 13.04
C GLY A 188 -9.40 -16.43 14.20
N GLY A 189 -9.42 -17.75 14.09
CA GLY A 189 -10.05 -18.68 15.02
C GLY A 189 -9.33 -18.78 16.37
N PHE A 190 -9.30 -17.69 17.10
CA PHE A 190 -8.74 -17.61 18.46
C PHE A 190 -9.87 -17.56 19.49
N THR A 191 -9.64 -18.16 20.65
CA THR A 191 -10.46 -17.90 21.84
C THR A 191 -9.98 -16.66 22.59
N VAL A 192 -10.82 -16.06 23.43
CA VAL A 192 -10.43 -14.93 24.30
C VAL A 192 -9.23 -15.29 25.18
N GLY A 193 -9.18 -16.54 25.70
CA GLY A 193 -8.05 -17.02 26.49
C GLY A 193 -6.74 -17.09 25.68
N GLN A 194 -6.82 -17.58 24.44
CA GLN A 194 -5.67 -17.59 23.53
C GLN A 194 -5.21 -16.16 23.19
N ALA A 195 -6.13 -15.24 22.88
CA ALA A 195 -5.81 -13.85 22.57
C ALA A 195 -5.05 -13.16 23.74
N LYS A 196 -5.51 -13.36 24.97
CA LYS A 196 -4.83 -12.84 26.16
C LYS A 196 -3.42 -13.44 26.32
N ASN A 197 -3.27 -14.75 26.09
CA ASN A 197 -1.97 -15.41 26.17
C ASN A 197 -1.02 -14.94 25.06
N ILE A 198 -1.51 -14.74 23.83
CA ILE A 198 -0.74 -14.19 22.72
C ILE A 198 -0.19 -12.82 23.12
N LEU A 199 -1.02 -11.91 23.63
CA LEU A 199 -0.56 -10.59 24.06
C LEU A 199 0.46 -10.64 25.22
N ILE A 200 0.39 -11.64 26.10
CA ILE A 200 1.42 -11.83 27.15
C ILE A 200 2.75 -12.24 26.52
N GLU A 201 2.73 -13.22 25.59
CA GLU A 201 3.95 -13.68 24.91
C GLU A 201 4.54 -12.61 23.98
N VAL A 202 3.70 -11.86 23.25
CA VAL A 202 4.13 -10.70 22.44
C VAL A 202 4.90 -9.69 23.30
N GLY A 203 4.44 -9.43 24.54
CA GLY A 203 5.14 -8.54 25.46
C GLY A 203 6.56 -8.97 25.74
N LYS A 204 6.81 -10.26 25.98
CA LYS A 204 8.15 -10.82 26.22
C LYS A 204 9.01 -10.80 24.95
N LEU A 205 8.42 -11.18 23.81
CA LEU A 205 9.13 -11.28 22.55
C LEU A 205 9.57 -9.90 22.04
N GLN A 206 8.70 -8.88 22.12
CA GLN A 206 9.06 -7.54 21.69
C GLN A 206 10.19 -6.92 22.55
N GLU A 207 10.22 -7.20 23.86
CA GLU A 207 11.32 -6.77 24.74
C GLU A 207 12.65 -7.48 24.42
N TYR A 208 12.57 -8.74 23.97
CA TYR A 208 13.76 -9.53 23.62
C TYR A 208 14.33 -9.13 22.26
N TYR A 209 13.47 -8.93 21.25
CA TYR A 209 13.91 -8.75 19.87
C TYR A 209 14.10 -7.29 19.46
N PHE A 210 13.34 -6.34 20.02
CA PHE A 210 13.35 -4.96 19.56
C PHE A 210 13.86 -3.99 20.62
N SER A 211 14.78 -3.13 20.20
CA SER A 211 15.30 -2.07 21.06
C SER A 211 14.27 -0.95 21.23
N GLN A 212 14.36 -0.24 22.34
CA GLN A 212 13.71 1.05 22.51
C GLN A 212 14.58 2.11 21.82
N ASN A 213 14.00 2.84 20.86
CA ASN A 213 14.68 3.95 20.21
C ASN A 213 13.79 5.21 20.35
N ASN A 214 14.30 6.22 21.03
CA ASN A 214 13.58 7.45 21.31
C ASN A 214 13.69 8.52 20.19
N LYS A 215 14.30 8.19 19.05
CA LYS A 215 14.47 9.13 17.96
C LYS A 215 13.53 8.76 16.82
N LYS A 216 12.31 9.29 16.86
CA LYS A 216 11.39 9.20 15.74
C LYS A 216 11.96 9.95 14.52
N ILE A 217 12.05 9.26 13.37
CA ILE A 217 12.44 9.90 12.12
C ILE A 217 11.28 10.78 11.66
N ILE A 218 11.57 12.06 11.45
CA ILE A 218 10.56 13.00 10.92
C ILE A 218 10.42 12.73 9.41
N LYS A 219 9.26 12.30 8.99
CA LYS A 219 8.90 12.00 7.61
C LYS A 219 8.21 13.23 7.01
N ASN A 220 8.97 14.18 6.49
CA ASN A 220 8.42 15.38 5.87
C ASN A 220 8.13 15.13 4.38
N PRO A 221 7.01 15.65 3.84
CA PRO A 221 6.75 15.59 2.42
C PRO A 221 7.84 16.35 1.64
N PRO A 222 8.23 15.87 0.46
CA PRO A 222 9.28 16.48 -0.33
C PRO A 222 8.86 17.83 -0.92
N THR A 223 9.83 18.70 -1.18
CA THR A 223 9.61 19.88 -2.02
C THR A 223 9.61 19.47 -3.48
N LEU A 224 8.52 19.70 -4.18
CA LEU A 224 8.34 19.26 -5.56
C LEU A 224 8.97 20.24 -6.55
N ALA A 225 9.72 19.72 -7.51
CA ALA A 225 10.23 20.47 -8.65
C ALA A 225 9.14 20.62 -9.75
N SER A 226 9.33 21.60 -10.63
CA SER A 226 8.52 21.72 -11.84
C SER A 226 8.82 20.57 -12.81
N ALA A 227 7.78 19.99 -13.44
CA ALA A 227 7.92 18.86 -14.33
C ALA A 227 7.10 19.01 -15.62
N THR A 228 7.52 18.32 -16.67
CA THR A 228 6.77 18.18 -17.94
C THR A 228 5.48 17.41 -17.67
N LYS A 229 4.35 17.95 -18.15
CA LYS A 229 3.02 17.34 -17.86
C LYS A 229 2.64 16.20 -18.80
N ASP A 230 3.10 16.22 -20.04
CA ASP A 230 2.69 15.27 -21.08
C ASP A 230 3.92 14.62 -21.73
N THR A 231 3.94 13.30 -21.87
CA THR A 231 5.01 12.53 -22.53
C THR A 231 4.45 11.45 -23.45
N THR A 232 5.28 11.02 -24.39
CA THR A 232 5.10 9.77 -25.14
C THR A 232 6.39 8.96 -24.98
N ILE A 233 6.24 7.72 -24.56
CA ILE A 233 7.33 6.74 -24.40
C ILE A 233 7.12 5.59 -25.37
N LYS A 234 8.17 4.85 -25.66
CA LYS A 234 8.15 3.69 -26.56
C LYS A 234 8.34 2.40 -25.79
N GLY A 235 7.64 1.34 -26.23
CA GLY A 235 7.77 0.01 -25.62
C GLY A 235 7.07 -1.06 -26.45
N ASP A 236 7.13 -2.28 -25.95
CA ASP A 236 6.55 -3.45 -26.63
C ASP A 236 5.05 -3.58 -26.33
N VAL A 237 4.23 -2.89 -27.12
CA VAL A 237 2.78 -2.93 -27.00
C VAL A 237 2.10 -3.06 -28.37
N SER A 238 1.09 -3.90 -28.45
CA SER A 238 0.25 -4.04 -29.66
C SER A 238 -0.82 -2.95 -29.77
N ILE A 239 -1.30 -2.46 -28.64
CA ILE A 239 -2.29 -1.38 -28.54
C ILE A 239 -1.69 -0.33 -27.58
N PRO A 240 -1.67 0.95 -27.96
CA PRO A 240 -1.16 1.99 -27.10
C PRO A 240 -1.82 2.00 -25.72
N LEU A 241 -1.01 2.15 -24.67
CA LEU A 241 -1.48 2.37 -23.32
C LEU A 241 -1.46 3.87 -23.00
N VAL A 242 -2.52 4.30 -22.35
CA VAL A 242 -2.70 5.67 -21.88
C VAL A 242 -2.65 5.68 -20.36
N GLY A 243 -1.84 6.57 -19.80
CA GLY A 243 -1.84 6.88 -18.38
C GLY A 243 -2.25 8.34 -18.15
N VAL A 244 -3.16 8.55 -17.20
CA VAL A 244 -3.49 9.88 -16.67
C VAL A 244 -3.22 9.87 -15.18
N GLY A 245 -2.26 10.70 -14.74
CA GLY A 245 -1.91 10.89 -13.34
C GLY A 245 -2.55 12.17 -12.80
N ILE A 246 -3.09 12.11 -11.59
CA ILE A 246 -3.57 13.27 -10.86
C ILE A 246 -2.70 13.40 -9.61
N ARG A 247 -1.91 14.45 -9.51
CA ARG A 247 -1.20 14.79 -8.28
C ARG A 247 -2.11 15.65 -7.42
N PHE A 248 -2.54 15.10 -6.29
CA PHE A 248 -3.37 15.81 -5.33
C PHE A 248 -2.52 16.75 -4.45
N PRO A 249 -3.13 17.80 -3.86
CA PRO A 249 -2.53 18.48 -2.72
C PRO A 249 -2.33 17.48 -1.57
N SER A 250 -1.54 17.84 -0.57
CA SER A 250 -1.34 16.97 0.59
C SER A 250 -2.68 16.54 1.19
N LEU A 251 -3.05 15.26 1.02
CA LEU A 251 -4.30 14.73 1.57
C LEU A 251 -4.32 14.80 3.10
N LEU A 252 -3.18 14.67 3.76
CA LEU A 252 -3.07 14.86 5.21
C LEU A 252 -3.52 16.27 5.65
N LEU A 253 -3.06 17.31 4.94
CA LEU A 253 -3.44 18.69 5.25
C LEU A 253 -4.87 19.00 4.84
N MET A 254 -5.32 18.46 3.71
CA MET A 254 -6.71 18.63 3.23
C MET A 254 -7.69 17.91 4.13
N ALA A 255 -7.41 16.69 4.53
CA ALA A 255 -8.22 15.92 5.46
C ALA A 255 -8.43 16.69 6.77
N LYS A 256 -7.34 17.22 7.36
CA LYS A 256 -7.43 18.06 8.57
C LYS A 256 -8.32 19.31 8.37
N LYS A 257 -8.24 19.99 7.21
CA LYS A 257 -9.08 21.15 6.87
C LYS A 257 -10.56 20.78 6.69
N LEU A 258 -10.83 19.55 6.30
CA LEU A 258 -12.18 19.04 6.01
C LEU A 258 -12.80 18.28 7.20
N GLY A 259 -12.05 18.08 8.29
CA GLY A 259 -12.50 17.28 9.44
C GLY A 259 -12.60 15.78 9.10
N LEU A 260 -11.72 15.30 8.24
CA LEU A 260 -11.58 13.93 7.79
C LEU A 260 -10.22 13.38 8.19
N ASN A 261 -10.05 12.05 8.05
CA ASN A 261 -8.74 11.46 8.01
C ASN A 261 -8.26 11.22 6.55
N PRO A 262 -6.96 10.98 6.31
CA PRO A 262 -6.43 10.80 4.97
C PRO A 262 -7.03 9.62 4.22
N THR A 263 -7.28 8.50 4.88
CA THR A 263 -7.88 7.29 4.27
C THR A 263 -9.33 7.52 3.88
N GLU A 264 -10.13 8.21 4.72
CA GLU A 264 -11.50 8.63 4.35
C GLU A 264 -11.47 9.45 3.06
N LEU A 265 -10.53 10.39 2.96
CA LEU A 265 -10.41 11.26 1.80
C LEU A 265 -9.97 10.48 0.55
N GLN A 266 -9.01 9.58 0.69
CA GLN A 266 -8.59 8.66 -0.38
C GLN A 266 -9.76 7.85 -0.93
N ILE A 267 -10.57 7.25 -0.05
CA ILE A 267 -11.73 6.45 -0.43
C ILE A 267 -12.78 7.29 -1.14
N LEU A 268 -13.06 8.50 -0.66
CA LEU A 268 -14.03 9.39 -1.32
C LEU A 268 -13.55 9.81 -2.71
N LEU A 269 -12.25 10.05 -2.90
CA LEU A 269 -11.66 10.33 -4.22
C LEU A 269 -11.73 9.11 -5.14
N GLN A 270 -11.41 7.92 -4.63
CA GLN A 270 -11.55 6.66 -5.37
C GLN A 270 -13.00 6.45 -5.85
N MET A 271 -13.98 6.63 -4.95
CA MET A 271 -15.40 6.53 -5.29
C MET A 271 -15.79 7.53 -6.38
N MET A 272 -15.29 8.76 -6.32
CA MET A 272 -15.58 9.79 -7.30
C MET A 272 -15.05 9.44 -8.67
N LEU A 273 -13.79 8.99 -8.76
CA LEU A 273 -13.19 8.56 -10.03
C LEU A 273 -13.93 7.34 -10.61
N GLN A 274 -14.35 6.39 -9.77
CA GLN A 274 -15.15 5.24 -10.19
C GLN A 274 -16.53 5.65 -10.72
N ILE A 275 -17.19 6.64 -10.12
CA ILE A 275 -18.48 7.17 -10.63
C ILE A 275 -18.32 7.76 -12.04
N ARG A 276 -17.21 8.47 -12.28
CA ARG A 276 -16.99 9.20 -13.52
C ARG A 276 -16.42 8.34 -14.66
N LEU A 277 -15.53 7.42 -14.32
CA LEU A 277 -14.68 6.69 -15.27
C LEU A 277 -14.79 5.17 -15.18
N GLY A 278 -15.34 4.65 -14.08
CA GLY A 278 -15.45 3.22 -13.85
C GLY A 278 -16.37 2.51 -14.85
N SER A 279 -16.28 1.21 -14.92
CA SER A 279 -17.01 0.36 -15.89
C SER A 279 -18.54 0.47 -15.79
N SER A 280 -19.06 0.95 -14.65
CA SER A 280 -20.50 1.21 -14.44
C SER A 280 -20.93 2.65 -14.77
N SER A 281 -20.01 3.51 -15.24
CA SER A 281 -20.32 4.89 -15.59
C SER A 281 -20.97 4.96 -16.99
N SER A 282 -21.85 5.93 -17.18
CA SER A 282 -22.46 6.20 -18.49
C SER A 282 -21.42 6.63 -19.54
N TRP A 283 -20.33 7.26 -19.09
CA TRP A 283 -19.22 7.61 -19.95
C TRP A 283 -18.52 6.37 -20.51
N PHE A 284 -18.21 5.39 -19.66
CA PHE A 284 -17.51 4.17 -20.09
C PHE A 284 -18.27 3.44 -21.17
N GLU A 285 -19.57 3.21 -20.98
CA GLU A 285 -20.42 2.57 -21.96
C GLU A 285 -20.46 3.34 -23.31
N ALA A 286 -20.53 4.68 -23.24
CA ALA A 286 -20.50 5.52 -24.44
C ALA A 286 -19.12 5.53 -25.12
N ALA A 287 -18.02 5.54 -24.37
CA ALA A 287 -16.64 5.51 -24.88
C ALA A 287 -16.34 4.17 -25.55
N GLN A 288 -16.82 3.06 -24.98
CA GLN A 288 -16.69 1.72 -25.57
C GLN A 288 -17.44 1.61 -26.90
N ARG A 289 -18.68 2.10 -26.98
CA ARG A 289 -19.45 2.13 -28.24
C ARG A 289 -18.79 2.96 -29.35
N ARG A 290 -18.03 4.00 -29.00
CA ARG A 290 -17.25 4.84 -29.91
C ARG A 290 -15.86 4.29 -30.20
N GLU A 291 -15.52 3.14 -29.63
CA GLU A 291 -14.20 2.53 -29.73
C GLU A 291 -13.06 3.48 -29.28
N VAL A 292 -13.32 4.28 -28.25
CA VAL A 292 -12.32 5.15 -27.62
C VAL A 292 -11.55 4.38 -26.55
N ILE A 293 -12.17 3.37 -25.96
CA ILE A 293 -11.58 2.50 -24.95
C ILE A 293 -11.82 1.04 -25.32
N ASN A 294 -10.81 0.20 -25.11
CA ASN A 294 -10.85 -1.23 -25.44
C ASN A 294 -11.22 -2.12 -24.26
N SER A 295 -10.88 -1.70 -23.04
CA SER A 295 -11.11 -2.45 -21.80
C SER A 295 -11.37 -1.48 -20.64
N PRO A 296 -11.90 -1.94 -19.48
CA PRO A 296 -12.01 -1.11 -18.29
C PRO A 296 -10.69 -0.45 -17.91
N LEU A 297 -10.78 0.79 -17.42
CA LEU A 297 -9.63 1.50 -16.85
C LEU A 297 -9.23 0.90 -15.50
N SER A 298 -7.93 0.76 -15.26
CA SER A 298 -7.40 0.68 -13.90
C SER A 298 -7.44 2.09 -13.30
N ILE A 299 -8.05 2.24 -12.14
CA ILE A 299 -8.22 3.53 -11.46
C ILE A 299 -7.82 3.33 -10.01
N ASP A 300 -6.70 3.91 -9.62
CA ASP A 300 -6.15 3.77 -8.29
C ASP A 300 -5.86 5.13 -7.67
N VAL A 301 -6.30 5.34 -6.43
CA VAL A 301 -5.99 6.52 -5.62
C VAL A 301 -5.08 6.08 -4.49
N THR A 302 -3.90 6.67 -4.42
CA THR A 302 -2.88 6.33 -3.44
C THR A 302 -2.62 7.51 -2.52
N TYR A 303 -2.68 7.26 -1.22
CA TYR A 303 -2.20 8.15 -0.18
C TYR A 303 -0.87 7.63 0.35
N THR A 304 0.14 8.50 0.36
CA THR A 304 1.38 8.27 1.07
C THR A 304 1.75 9.49 1.90
N ARG A 305 2.62 9.30 2.87
CA ARG A 305 3.16 10.42 3.68
C ARG A 305 4.00 11.41 2.86
N GLN A 306 4.53 10.95 1.72
CA GLN A 306 5.37 11.74 0.81
C GLN A 306 4.58 12.42 -0.31
N GLY A 307 3.37 11.98 -0.58
CA GLY A 307 2.51 12.54 -1.62
C GLY A 307 1.22 11.76 -1.79
N SER A 308 0.32 12.29 -2.59
CA SER A 308 -0.98 11.66 -2.83
C SER A 308 -1.36 11.85 -4.29
N PHE A 309 -1.77 10.77 -4.94
CA PHE A 309 -2.02 10.79 -6.37
C PHE A 309 -3.11 9.78 -6.77
N ALA A 310 -3.61 9.96 -7.98
CA ALA A 310 -4.35 8.90 -8.67
C ALA A 310 -3.63 8.55 -9.97
N THR A 311 -3.72 7.28 -10.35
CA THR A 311 -3.32 6.78 -11.67
C THR A 311 -4.53 6.13 -12.35
N ILE A 312 -4.72 6.48 -13.63
CA ILE A 312 -5.80 5.98 -14.48
C ILE A 312 -5.13 5.45 -15.73
N ILE A 313 -5.16 4.12 -15.92
CA ILE A 313 -4.45 3.45 -17.01
C ILE A 313 -5.45 2.65 -17.86
N GLY A 314 -5.32 2.74 -19.18
CA GLY A 314 -6.15 1.97 -20.10
C GLY A 314 -5.60 1.88 -21.52
N ALA A 315 -6.03 0.87 -22.26
CA ALA A 315 -5.63 0.64 -23.65
C ALA A 315 -6.57 1.32 -24.64
N SER A 316 -6.02 1.95 -25.69
CA SER A 316 -6.81 2.59 -26.73
C SER A 316 -6.10 2.69 -28.08
N ASN A 317 -6.81 2.39 -29.16
CA ASN A 317 -6.38 2.70 -30.52
C ASN A 317 -6.52 4.21 -30.86
N LYS A 318 -7.10 5.00 -29.95
CA LYS A 318 -7.27 6.46 -30.08
C LYS A 318 -6.71 7.17 -28.83
N PRO A 319 -5.40 7.03 -28.52
CA PRO A 319 -4.83 7.39 -27.23
C PRO A 319 -5.04 8.87 -26.86
N LYS A 320 -4.83 9.79 -27.80
CA LYS A 320 -5.03 11.23 -27.55
C LYS A 320 -6.49 11.55 -27.21
N LYS A 321 -7.44 10.92 -27.94
CA LYS A 321 -8.86 11.10 -27.67
C LYS A 321 -9.27 10.55 -26.32
N LEU A 322 -8.71 9.39 -25.91
CA LEU A 322 -8.96 8.84 -24.58
C LEU A 322 -8.48 9.78 -23.48
N ILE A 323 -7.28 10.36 -23.62
CA ILE A 323 -6.75 11.36 -22.66
C ILE A 323 -7.70 12.56 -22.56
N GLU A 324 -8.12 13.13 -23.68
CA GLU A 324 -9.03 14.28 -23.71
C GLU A 324 -10.34 13.95 -22.99
N GLU A 325 -10.95 12.80 -23.28
CA GLU A 325 -12.19 12.38 -22.65
C GLU A 325 -12.03 12.11 -21.16
N ILE A 326 -10.92 11.46 -20.72
CA ILE A 326 -10.63 11.27 -19.28
C ILE A 326 -10.47 12.62 -18.60
N LYS A 327 -9.67 13.55 -19.14
CA LYS A 327 -9.50 14.91 -18.59
C LYS A 327 -10.84 15.64 -18.48
N LEU A 328 -11.71 15.56 -19.48
CA LEU A 328 -13.06 16.15 -19.47
C LEU A 328 -13.93 15.51 -18.36
N GLN A 329 -13.90 14.19 -18.22
CA GLN A 329 -14.68 13.50 -17.19
C GLN A 329 -14.18 13.84 -15.78
N ILE A 330 -12.87 13.89 -15.56
CA ILE A 330 -12.28 14.29 -14.28
C ILE A 330 -12.74 15.71 -13.90
N THR A 331 -12.73 16.65 -14.85
CA THR A 331 -12.99 18.07 -14.58
C THR A 331 -14.48 18.41 -14.57
N PHE A 332 -15.22 17.95 -15.55
CA PHE A 332 -16.60 18.38 -15.84
C PHE A 332 -17.63 17.24 -15.84
N GLY A 333 -17.21 16.00 -15.63
CA GLY A 333 -18.10 14.85 -15.66
C GLY A 333 -19.26 15.03 -14.67
N GLN A 334 -20.49 14.80 -15.14
CA GLN A 334 -21.67 14.89 -14.31
C GLN A 334 -21.72 13.74 -13.31
N ILE A 335 -22.10 14.06 -12.09
CA ILE A 335 -22.31 13.08 -11.02
C ILE A 335 -23.82 13.04 -10.73
N LEU A 336 -24.38 11.85 -10.83
CA LEU A 336 -25.78 11.62 -10.45
C LEU A 336 -25.83 11.10 -9.01
N GLN A 337 -26.82 11.57 -8.25
CA GLN A 337 -27.03 11.07 -6.88
C GLN A 337 -27.29 9.55 -6.85
N SER A 338 -27.91 8.99 -7.91
CA SER A 338 -28.09 7.54 -8.06
C SER A 338 -26.76 6.78 -8.14
N SER A 339 -25.78 7.29 -8.91
CA SER A 339 -24.44 6.71 -9.04
C SER A 339 -23.67 6.80 -7.74
N PHE A 340 -23.76 7.94 -7.04
CA PHE A 340 -23.19 8.10 -5.70
C PHE A 340 -23.77 7.07 -4.71
N ASN A 341 -25.10 6.93 -4.66
CA ASN A 341 -25.75 5.95 -3.79
C ASN A 341 -25.37 4.51 -4.13
N LEU A 342 -25.14 4.20 -5.42
CA LEU A 342 -24.67 2.89 -5.86
C LEU A 342 -23.24 2.62 -5.38
N GLN A 343 -22.32 3.57 -5.54
CA GLN A 343 -20.94 3.44 -5.09
C GLN A 343 -20.84 3.31 -3.55
N LYS A 344 -21.67 4.04 -2.80
CA LYS A 344 -21.76 3.85 -1.33
C LYS A 344 -22.14 2.41 -0.98
N LYS A 345 -23.17 1.88 -1.63
CA LYS A 345 -23.63 0.50 -1.40
C LYS A 345 -22.55 -0.51 -1.79
N ASP A 346 -21.87 -0.29 -2.91
CA ASP A 346 -20.80 -1.18 -3.36
C ASP A 346 -19.61 -1.18 -2.39
N TYR A 347 -19.17 -0.01 -1.93
CA TYR A 347 -18.13 0.13 -0.91
C TYR A 347 -18.48 -0.64 0.37
N ILE A 348 -19.69 -0.43 0.90
CA ILE A 348 -20.17 -1.12 2.11
C ILE A 348 -20.24 -2.65 1.89
N ALA A 349 -20.75 -3.07 0.72
CA ALA A 349 -20.84 -4.49 0.39
C ALA A 349 -19.47 -5.16 0.25
N ARG A 350 -18.48 -4.46 -0.33
CA ARG A 350 -17.08 -4.94 -0.37
C ARG A 350 -16.51 -5.09 1.03
N ASN A 351 -16.64 -4.08 1.87
CA ASN A 351 -16.18 -4.12 3.25
C ASN A 351 -16.82 -5.28 4.07
N ILE A 352 -18.09 -5.62 3.80
CA ILE A 352 -18.73 -6.77 4.45
C ILE A 352 -18.10 -8.09 3.95
N ARG A 353 -17.80 -8.21 2.66
CA ARG A 353 -17.14 -9.42 2.10
C ARG A 353 -15.70 -9.58 2.60
N GLU A 354 -14.97 -8.48 2.75
CA GLU A 354 -13.60 -8.46 3.29
C GLU A 354 -13.53 -8.96 4.74
N LEU A 355 -14.62 -8.82 5.50
CA LEU A 355 -14.70 -9.44 6.83
C LEU A 355 -14.55 -10.97 6.79
N ASP A 356 -14.83 -11.61 5.68
CA ASP A 356 -14.67 -13.07 5.49
C ASP A 356 -13.26 -13.46 5.00
N GLN A 357 -12.41 -12.47 4.68
CA GLN A 357 -11.00 -12.64 4.35
C GLN A 357 -10.15 -12.24 5.57
N ILE A 358 -9.64 -13.23 6.29
CA ILE A 358 -8.93 -12.99 7.57
C ILE A 358 -7.64 -12.22 7.40
N ASP A 359 -6.91 -12.51 6.34
CA ASP A 359 -5.66 -11.88 5.92
C ASP A 359 -5.88 -10.42 5.53
N ASP A 360 -6.81 -10.14 4.60
CA ASP A 360 -7.13 -8.77 4.18
C ASP A 360 -7.58 -7.91 5.37
N LEU A 361 -8.47 -8.45 6.21
CA LEU A 361 -8.90 -7.78 7.43
C LEU A 361 -7.75 -7.46 8.38
N ALA A 362 -6.82 -8.41 8.57
CA ALA A 362 -5.69 -8.22 9.48
C ALA A 362 -4.70 -7.18 8.94
N ILE A 363 -4.43 -7.21 7.64
CA ILE A 363 -3.54 -6.26 6.96
C ILE A 363 -4.14 -4.86 7.03
N GLU A 364 -5.39 -4.66 6.60
CA GLU A 364 -6.08 -3.36 6.66
C GLU A 364 -6.09 -2.78 8.10
N GLU A 365 -6.43 -3.59 9.09
CA GLU A 365 -6.42 -3.17 10.49
C GLU A 365 -5.03 -2.80 11.01
N ALA A 366 -3.97 -3.44 10.49
CA ALA A 366 -2.60 -3.09 10.83
C ALA A 366 -2.18 -1.77 10.17
N GLU A 367 -2.47 -1.58 8.88
CA GLU A 367 -2.19 -0.35 8.13
C GLU A 367 -2.88 0.86 8.76
N LEU A 368 -4.19 0.76 9.03
CA LEU A 368 -4.97 1.83 9.68
C LEU A 368 -4.41 2.21 11.05
N ALA A 369 -3.92 1.24 11.81
CA ALA A 369 -3.38 1.49 13.14
C ALA A 369 -2.06 2.27 13.13
N LEU A 370 -1.25 2.19 12.07
CA LEU A 370 -0.04 3.00 11.91
C LEU A 370 -0.36 4.50 11.88
N ASP A 371 -1.49 4.88 11.29
CA ASP A 371 -1.96 6.26 11.22
C ASP A 371 -2.98 6.61 12.34
N ASN A 372 -3.18 5.69 13.31
CA ASN A 372 -4.19 5.77 14.38
C ASN A 372 -5.62 5.94 13.85
N GLU A 373 -5.92 5.39 12.69
CA GLU A 373 -7.23 5.36 12.07
C GLU A 373 -8.00 4.08 12.45
N LYS A 374 -9.31 4.11 12.26
CA LYS A 374 -10.19 2.97 12.56
C LYS A 374 -11.14 2.71 11.39
N ARG A 375 -11.24 1.45 11.01
CA ARG A 375 -12.15 0.98 9.97
C ARG A 375 -13.61 1.42 10.21
N GLU A 376 -14.07 1.38 11.46
CA GLU A 376 -15.44 1.78 11.82
C GLU A 376 -15.72 3.25 11.54
N ASP A 377 -14.75 4.14 11.80
CA ASP A 377 -14.90 5.58 11.55
C ASP A 377 -15.01 5.84 10.04
N ILE A 378 -14.18 5.16 9.24
CA ILE A 378 -14.20 5.23 7.78
C ILE A 378 -15.55 4.75 7.22
N LEU A 379 -16.03 3.58 7.67
CA LEU A 379 -17.33 3.06 7.27
C LEU A 379 -18.47 4.01 7.63
N ASN A 380 -18.47 4.54 8.86
CA ASN A 380 -19.44 5.51 9.32
C ASN A 380 -19.42 6.77 8.45
N LYS A 381 -18.24 7.28 8.10
CA LYS A 381 -18.10 8.45 7.22
C LYS A 381 -18.70 8.19 5.85
N VAL A 382 -18.36 7.07 5.21
CA VAL A 382 -18.94 6.72 3.90
C VAL A 382 -20.46 6.54 4.00
N GLN A 383 -20.99 5.98 5.09
CA GLN A 383 -22.43 5.82 5.29
C GLN A 383 -23.16 7.14 5.48
N THR A 384 -22.57 8.09 6.16
CA THR A 384 -23.25 9.34 6.61
C THR A 384 -23.03 10.53 5.68
N ILE A 385 -21.94 10.53 4.88
CA ILE A 385 -21.64 11.66 4.00
C ILE A 385 -22.80 11.94 3.04
N SER A 386 -23.18 13.22 2.94
CA SER A 386 -24.21 13.68 2.00
C SER A 386 -23.66 13.81 0.57
N PHE A 387 -24.54 13.76 -0.41
CA PHE A 387 -24.17 13.95 -1.81
C PHE A 387 -23.54 15.34 -2.07
N SER A 388 -24.09 16.38 -1.46
CA SER A 388 -23.57 17.74 -1.59
C SER A 388 -22.15 17.86 -1.00
N GLU A 389 -21.93 17.32 0.20
CA GLU A 389 -20.61 17.32 0.85
C GLU A 389 -19.58 16.54 0.01
N PHE A 390 -19.95 15.38 -0.49
CA PHE A 390 -19.10 14.56 -1.37
C PHE A 390 -18.63 15.31 -2.62
N CYS A 391 -19.55 16.02 -3.31
CA CYS A 391 -19.23 16.83 -4.48
C CYS A 391 -18.30 18.00 -4.13
N GLN A 392 -18.59 18.71 -3.02
CA GLN A 392 -17.76 19.85 -2.58
C GLN A 392 -16.33 19.45 -2.21
N ILE A 393 -16.15 18.30 -1.55
CA ILE A 393 -14.82 17.75 -1.23
C ILE A 393 -14.03 17.53 -2.51
N TYR A 394 -14.63 16.86 -3.49
CA TYR A 394 -13.96 16.57 -4.75
C TYR A 394 -13.57 17.84 -5.53
N GLU A 395 -14.51 18.76 -5.72
CA GLU A 395 -14.27 20.03 -6.44
C GLU A 395 -13.13 20.82 -5.80
N LYS A 396 -13.10 20.89 -4.47
CA LYS A 396 -12.05 21.59 -3.75
C LYS A 396 -10.67 20.93 -3.97
N ILE A 397 -10.57 19.62 -3.92
CA ILE A 397 -9.29 18.91 -4.08
C ILE A 397 -8.84 18.98 -5.52
N LEU A 398 -9.73 18.75 -6.47
CA LEU A 398 -9.40 18.80 -7.88
C LEU A 398 -8.94 20.19 -8.33
N GLY A 399 -9.54 21.25 -7.79
CA GLY A 399 -9.16 22.63 -8.08
C GLY A 399 -7.73 23.00 -7.67
N GLU A 400 -7.14 22.24 -6.74
CA GLU A 400 -5.76 22.37 -6.27
C GLU A 400 -4.83 21.27 -6.84
N SER A 401 -5.30 20.43 -7.79
CA SER A 401 -4.58 19.26 -8.31
C SER A 401 -3.95 19.55 -9.67
N ASP A 402 -2.86 18.83 -9.97
CA ASP A 402 -2.22 18.85 -11.29
C ASP A 402 -2.50 17.54 -12.03
N ILE A 403 -2.70 17.64 -13.36
CA ILE A 403 -2.94 16.48 -14.23
C ILE A 403 -1.74 16.27 -15.15
N PHE A 404 -1.28 15.02 -15.24
CA PHE A 404 -0.16 14.54 -16.05
C PHE A 404 -0.64 13.44 -16.99
N THR A 405 0.01 13.26 -18.14
CA THR A 405 -0.35 12.20 -19.07
C THR A 405 0.85 11.52 -19.68
N THR A 406 0.69 10.23 -19.95
CA THR A 406 1.68 9.39 -20.61
C THR A 406 0.98 8.57 -21.68
N ILE A 407 1.60 8.46 -22.85
CA ILE A 407 1.22 7.49 -23.87
C ILE A 407 2.41 6.55 -24.05
N LEU A 408 2.17 5.25 -23.91
CA LEU A 408 3.12 4.22 -24.33
C LEU A 408 2.69 3.68 -25.68
N GLU A 409 3.52 3.90 -26.70
CA GLU A 409 3.28 3.46 -28.08
C GLU A 409 4.26 2.38 -28.50
N SER A 410 3.92 1.59 -29.51
CA SER A 410 4.85 0.63 -30.11
C SER A 410 6.14 1.29 -30.58
N GLU A 411 7.24 0.54 -30.53
CA GLU A 411 8.54 0.96 -31.07
C GLU A 411 8.56 0.98 -32.60
N VAL A 412 7.60 0.33 -33.26
CA VAL A 412 7.52 0.16 -34.73
C VAL A 412 6.56 1.16 -35.35
#